data_8700998d3ff1344a98b8d42e62359c44
#
_entry.id   8700998d3ff1344a98b8d42e62359c44
#
_cell.length_a   1.000
_cell.length_b   1.000
_cell.length_c   1.000
_cell.angle_alpha   90.00
_cell.angle_beta   90.00
_cell.angle_gamma   90.00
#
_symmetry.space_group_name_H-M   'P 1'
#
loop_
_entity.id
_entity.type
_entity.pdbx_description
1 polymer ?
#
loop_
_entity_poly.entity_id
_entity_poly.type
_entity_poly.pdbx_seq_one_letter_code
_entity_poly.pdbx_strand_id
1 'polypeptide(L)'
;PLVARAVAELDEKSRRRFYPFICGFNPTNRNAVDHVSRMLRWYPDFWEGIGEIFTRHDDLTALTYGETARASNIALDPVYRLAAENDLPVQMHSNIGNKRLREPVYLHEMEAALRKHPDTRFIWAHVGVSRNLRIPSLLHHADRLLKSCDNLWFDLSWVVFEENVAPGGKLDRSWCALIERHPDRFMIGTDKVGHFGTYVEEIQKYDLLLDALSPESARSVARENFLRVLPARVRATARGGGALRAENSLG
;
A
#
# COMPACT_ATOMS: atom_id res chain seq x y z
N PRO A 1 -19.41 4.06 -4.61
CA PRO A 1 -20.60 4.94 -4.45
C PRO A 1 -20.70 5.56 -3.06
N LEU A 2 -20.61 4.77 -1.95
CA LEU A 2 -20.73 5.32 -0.59
C LEU A 2 -19.55 6.25 -0.26
N VAL A 3 -18.32 5.81 -0.49
CA VAL A 3 -17.12 6.62 -0.27
C VAL A 3 -17.16 7.92 -1.09
N ALA A 4 -17.55 7.85 -2.37
CA ALA A 4 -17.61 9.03 -3.22
C ALA A 4 -18.64 10.06 -2.69
N ARG A 5 -19.78 9.61 -2.19
CA ARG A 5 -20.80 10.49 -1.57
C ARG A 5 -20.24 11.11 -0.28
N ALA A 6 -19.70 10.29 0.63
CA ALA A 6 -19.19 10.76 1.90
C ALA A 6 -18.04 11.79 1.72
N VAL A 7 -17.13 11.56 0.77
CA VAL A 7 -16.06 12.53 0.48
C VAL A 7 -16.60 13.79 -0.20
N ALA A 8 -17.65 13.69 -1.04
CA ALA A 8 -18.27 14.85 -1.68
C ALA A 8 -18.96 15.79 -0.66
N GLU A 9 -19.43 15.28 0.47
CA GLU A 9 -20.05 16.06 1.55
C GLU A 9 -19.04 16.84 2.41
N LEU A 10 -17.73 16.54 2.29
CA LEU A 10 -16.69 17.24 3.01
C LEU A 10 -16.40 18.61 2.39
N ASP A 11 -15.95 19.57 3.22
CA ASP A 11 -15.38 20.81 2.73
C ASP A 11 -14.11 20.57 1.88
N GLU A 12 -13.73 21.55 1.07
CA GLU A 12 -12.60 21.40 0.14
C GLU A 12 -11.27 21.08 0.82
N LYS A 13 -10.99 21.70 1.99
CA LYS A 13 -9.77 21.46 2.75
C LYS A 13 -9.70 20.04 3.29
N SER A 14 -10.82 19.53 3.80
CA SER A 14 -10.94 18.16 4.31
C SER A 14 -10.86 17.16 3.16
N ARG A 15 -11.55 17.41 2.05
CA ARG A 15 -11.55 16.54 0.87
C ARG A 15 -10.15 16.30 0.31
N ARG A 16 -9.29 17.31 0.27
CA ARG A 16 -7.89 17.20 -0.20
C ARG A 16 -6.99 16.29 0.63
N ARG A 17 -7.48 15.76 1.75
CA ARG A 17 -6.74 14.81 2.60
C ARG A 17 -7.05 13.36 2.28
N PHE A 18 -8.04 13.10 1.44
CA PHE A 18 -8.48 11.76 1.08
C PHE A 18 -7.99 11.37 -0.31
N TYR A 19 -7.45 10.16 -0.41
CA TYR A 19 -6.98 9.56 -1.65
C TYR A 19 -7.68 8.19 -1.79
N PRO A 20 -8.94 8.15 -2.24
CA PRO A 20 -9.75 6.95 -2.25
C PRO A 20 -9.27 5.94 -3.29
N PHE A 21 -9.26 4.66 -2.91
CA PHE A 21 -8.92 3.55 -3.78
C PHE A 21 -10.16 2.70 -4.09
N ILE A 22 -10.24 2.16 -5.30
CA ILE A 22 -11.32 1.27 -5.74
C ILE A 22 -11.08 -0.13 -5.18
N CYS A 23 -12.01 -0.62 -4.37
CA CYS A 23 -12.04 -1.99 -3.88
C CYS A 23 -13.42 -2.64 -4.10
N GLY A 24 -13.70 -3.78 -3.48
CA GLY A 24 -15.02 -4.40 -3.46
C GLY A 24 -15.35 -5.27 -4.67
N PHE A 25 -14.33 -5.88 -5.28
CA PHE A 25 -14.50 -6.90 -6.32
C PHE A 25 -13.79 -8.21 -5.92
N ASN A 26 -14.26 -9.32 -6.48
CA ASN A 26 -13.60 -10.61 -6.27
C ASN A 26 -12.37 -10.73 -7.20
N PRO A 27 -11.13 -10.91 -6.67
CA PRO A 27 -9.91 -10.98 -7.46
C PRO A 27 -9.79 -12.24 -8.36
N THR A 28 -10.68 -13.23 -8.20
CA THR A 28 -10.75 -14.41 -9.09
C THR A 28 -11.83 -14.27 -10.18
N ASN A 29 -12.61 -13.20 -10.14
CA ASN A 29 -13.65 -12.95 -11.14
C ASN A 29 -13.04 -12.28 -12.38
N ARG A 30 -13.18 -12.93 -13.54
CA ARG A 30 -12.70 -12.39 -14.83
C ARG A 30 -13.33 -11.04 -15.22
N ASN A 31 -14.49 -10.72 -14.66
CA ASN A 31 -15.17 -9.43 -14.85
C ASN A 31 -14.80 -8.37 -13.78
N ALA A 32 -13.77 -8.63 -12.96
CA ALA A 32 -13.30 -7.65 -11.97
C ALA A 32 -12.93 -6.31 -12.63
N VAL A 33 -12.34 -6.35 -13.80
CA VAL A 33 -11.97 -5.16 -14.58
C VAL A 33 -13.18 -4.29 -14.97
N ASP A 34 -14.35 -4.91 -15.19
CA ASP A 34 -15.58 -4.16 -15.52
C ASP A 34 -16.09 -3.34 -14.33
N HIS A 35 -15.90 -3.88 -13.11
CA HIS A 35 -16.20 -3.11 -11.90
C HIS A 35 -15.31 -1.88 -11.80
N VAL A 36 -14.00 -2.04 -11.95
CA VAL A 36 -13.03 -0.93 -11.88
C VAL A 36 -13.32 0.10 -12.96
N SER A 37 -13.48 -0.33 -14.23
CA SER A 37 -13.79 0.55 -15.37
C SER A 37 -15.07 1.36 -15.14
N ARG A 38 -16.09 0.73 -14.53
CA ARG A 38 -17.35 1.39 -14.20
C ARG A 38 -17.17 2.45 -13.12
N MET A 39 -16.37 2.18 -12.09
CA MET A 39 -16.07 3.15 -11.04
C MET A 39 -15.32 4.36 -11.60
N LEU A 40 -14.34 4.15 -12.47
CA LEU A 40 -13.60 5.25 -13.13
C LEU A 40 -14.52 6.11 -14.01
N ARG A 41 -15.43 5.50 -14.76
CA ARG A 41 -16.40 6.24 -15.60
C ARG A 41 -17.44 7.02 -14.81
N TRP A 42 -17.92 6.48 -13.68
CA TRP A 42 -18.95 7.13 -12.87
C TRP A 42 -18.41 8.26 -11.99
N TYR A 43 -17.13 8.18 -11.64
CA TYR A 43 -16.46 9.15 -10.77
C TYR A 43 -15.10 9.51 -11.37
N PRO A 44 -15.09 10.27 -12.49
CA PRO A 44 -13.84 10.68 -13.14
C PRO A 44 -13.00 11.51 -12.17
N ASP A 45 -11.68 11.30 -12.19
CA ASP A 45 -10.67 12.00 -11.37
C ASP A 45 -10.85 11.90 -9.85
N PHE A 46 -11.78 11.04 -9.38
CA PHE A 46 -12.02 10.85 -7.96
C PHE A 46 -11.13 9.75 -7.36
N TRP A 47 -10.90 8.66 -8.10
CA TRP A 47 -10.16 7.51 -7.60
C TRP A 47 -8.66 7.68 -7.83
N GLU A 48 -7.88 7.44 -6.76
CA GLU A 48 -6.43 7.65 -6.74
C GLU A 48 -5.62 6.36 -6.78
N GLY A 49 -6.30 5.21 -6.78
CA GLY A 49 -5.71 3.89 -6.87
C GLY A 49 -6.75 2.77 -6.90
N ILE A 50 -6.28 1.54 -6.97
CA ILE A 50 -7.08 0.33 -6.91
C ILE A 50 -6.61 -0.50 -5.72
N GLY A 51 -7.50 -0.92 -4.84
CA GLY A 51 -7.17 -1.72 -3.67
C GLY A 51 -7.92 -1.27 -2.40
N GLU A 52 -7.72 -1.93 -1.33
CA GLU A 52 -6.81 -3.07 -1.16
C GLU A 52 -7.41 -4.32 -1.85
N ILE A 53 -6.64 -5.00 -2.69
CA ILE A 53 -7.05 -6.26 -3.31
C ILE A 53 -6.60 -7.40 -2.41
N PHE A 54 -7.54 -8.16 -1.87
CA PHE A 54 -7.26 -9.29 -0.99
C PHE A 54 -6.91 -10.55 -1.77
N THR A 55 -5.64 -10.95 -1.69
CA THR A 55 -5.15 -12.24 -2.17
C THR A 55 -4.36 -12.92 -1.06
N ARG A 56 -4.43 -14.24 -0.95
CA ARG A 56 -3.71 -14.98 0.11
C ARG A 56 -3.89 -14.39 1.52
N HIS A 57 -5.08 -13.94 1.85
CA HIS A 57 -5.40 -13.48 3.20
C HIS A 57 -5.89 -14.67 4.03
N ASP A 58 -5.22 -14.98 5.14
CA ASP A 58 -5.49 -16.19 5.93
C ASP A 58 -6.93 -16.27 6.46
N ASP A 59 -7.48 -15.12 6.85
CA ASP A 59 -8.79 -15.09 7.52
C ASP A 59 -9.94 -14.85 6.53
N LEU A 60 -9.72 -14.07 5.45
CA LEU A 60 -10.78 -13.66 4.54
C LEU A 60 -10.86 -14.55 3.29
N THR A 61 -9.73 -14.84 2.64
CA THR A 61 -9.74 -15.64 1.41
C THR A 61 -9.92 -17.14 1.68
N ALA A 62 -9.67 -17.60 2.89
CA ALA A 62 -9.98 -18.97 3.30
C ALA A 62 -11.48 -19.28 3.36
N LEU A 63 -12.32 -18.25 3.46
CA LEU A 63 -13.79 -18.37 3.50
C LEU A 63 -14.45 -18.27 2.13
N THR A 64 -13.69 -18.00 1.06
CA THR A 64 -14.23 -17.90 -0.29
C THR A 64 -14.39 -19.27 -0.91
N TYR A 65 -15.54 -19.50 -1.56
CA TYR A 65 -15.76 -20.69 -2.38
C TYR A 65 -15.05 -20.55 -3.73
N GLY A 66 -14.49 -21.63 -4.23
CA GLY A 66 -13.88 -21.67 -5.54
C GLY A 66 -12.36 -21.51 -5.52
N GLU A 67 -11.82 -20.81 -6.50
CA GLU A 67 -10.38 -20.62 -6.65
C GLU A 67 -9.80 -19.70 -5.59
N THR A 68 -8.65 -20.07 -5.01
CA THR A 68 -7.92 -19.20 -4.10
C THR A 68 -7.40 -17.97 -4.83
N ALA A 69 -7.72 -16.80 -4.30
CA ALA A 69 -7.20 -15.55 -4.81
C ALA A 69 -5.65 -15.49 -4.67
N ARG A 70 -4.98 -15.24 -5.78
CA ARG A 70 -3.51 -15.11 -5.89
C ARG A 70 -3.16 -13.78 -6.54
N ALA A 71 -2.05 -13.19 -6.19
CA ALA A 71 -1.57 -11.97 -6.84
C ALA A 71 -1.36 -12.17 -8.36
N SER A 72 -0.95 -13.38 -8.77
CA SER A 72 -0.77 -13.76 -10.18
C SER A 72 -2.03 -14.33 -10.85
N ASN A 73 -3.23 -14.16 -10.28
CA ASN A 73 -4.45 -14.66 -10.90
C ASN A 73 -4.71 -13.97 -12.25
N ILE A 74 -5.01 -14.75 -13.27
CA ILE A 74 -5.26 -14.24 -14.63
C ILE A 74 -6.42 -13.22 -14.70
N ALA A 75 -7.38 -13.29 -13.77
CA ALA A 75 -8.48 -12.32 -13.66
C ALA A 75 -8.00 -10.92 -13.27
N LEU A 76 -6.83 -10.81 -12.63
CA LEU A 76 -6.23 -9.53 -12.23
C LEU A 76 -5.38 -8.89 -13.33
N ASP A 77 -4.94 -9.64 -14.35
CA ASP A 77 -4.14 -9.07 -15.45
C ASP A 77 -4.81 -7.87 -16.15
N PRO A 78 -6.12 -7.90 -16.49
CA PRO A 78 -6.79 -6.72 -17.04
C PRO A 78 -6.89 -5.56 -16.04
N VAL A 79 -7.03 -5.85 -14.74
CA VAL A 79 -7.08 -4.82 -13.69
C VAL A 79 -5.74 -4.11 -13.57
N TYR A 80 -4.63 -4.86 -13.58
CA TYR A 80 -3.28 -4.29 -13.52
C TYR A 80 -2.96 -3.42 -14.73
N ARG A 81 -3.30 -3.90 -15.95
CA ARG A 81 -3.14 -3.07 -17.17
C ARG A 81 -3.99 -1.81 -17.10
N LEU A 82 -5.26 -1.91 -16.72
CA LEU A 82 -6.13 -0.74 -16.58
C LEU A 82 -5.59 0.27 -15.57
N ALA A 83 -4.99 -0.21 -14.46
CA ALA A 83 -4.35 0.64 -13.48
C ALA A 83 -3.19 1.43 -14.10
N ALA A 84 -2.29 0.77 -14.83
CA ALA A 84 -1.17 1.42 -15.52
C ALA A 84 -1.66 2.44 -16.58
N GLU A 85 -2.64 2.08 -17.39
CA GLU A 85 -3.24 2.95 -18.43
C GLU A 85 -3.87 4.22 -17.84
N ASN A 86 -4.36 4.17 -16.58
CA ASN A 86 -4.97 5.30 -15.89
C ASN A 86 -4.03 5.96 -14.85
N ASP A 87 -2.74 5.64 -14.88
CA ASP A 87 -1.73 6.15 -13.92
C ASP A 87 -2.12 5.91 -12.45
N LEU A 88 -2.77 4.77 -12.16
CA LEU A 88 -3.22 4.41 -10.82
C LEU A 88 -2.27 3.38 -10.18
N PRO A 89 -1.89 3.52 -8.90
CA PRO A 89 -1.23 2.45 -8.14
C PRO A 89 -2.23 1.35 -7.80
N VAL A 90 -1.70 0.15 -7.55
CA VAL A 90 -2.46 -1.01 -7.06
C VAL A 90 -1.96 -1.40 -5.68
N GLN A 91 -2.81 -1.34 -4.67
CA GLN A 91 -2.51 -1.85 -3.34
C GLN A 91 -2.96 -3.30 -3.21
N MET A 92 -2.03 -4.16 -2.79
CA MET A 92 -2.22 -5.60 -2.71
C MET A 92 -2.02 -6.12 -1.29
N HIS A 93 -2.99 -6.83 -0.75
CA HIS A 93 -2.78 -7.76 0.36
C HIS A 93 -2.46 -9.13 -0.21
N SER A 94 -1.27 -9.62 0.00
CA SER A 94 -0.88 -10.96 -0.44
C SER A 94 0.15 -11.55 0.52
N ASN A 95 -0.27 -12.50 1.36
CA ASN A 95 0.65 -13.18 2.26
C ASN A 95 1.70 -13.94 1.47
N ILE A 96 2.97 -13.79 1.83
CA ILE A 96 4.08 -14.51 1.20
C ILE A 96 4.19 -15.97 1.64
N GLY A 97 3.50 -16.35 2.70
CA GLY A 97 3.52 -17.70 3.27
C GLY A 97 2.23 -18.01 4.01
N ASN A 98 2.23 -19.11 4.76
CA ASN A 98 1.13 -19.47 5.64
C ASN A 98 1.62 -19.66 7.10
N LYS A 99 0.68 -19.60 8.05
CA LYS A 99 0.96 -19.69 9.49
C LYS A 99 1.68 -20.97 9.92
N ARG A 100 1.59 -22.06 9.15
CA ARG A 100 2.16 -23.36 9.49
C ARG A 100 3.60 -23.52 9.04
N LEU A 101 3.92 -22.95 7.87
CA LEU A 101 5.18 -23.20 7.17
C LEU A 101 6.08 -22.01 7.35
N ARG A 102 6.45 -21.36 8.16
CA ARG A 102 7.38 -20.22 8.33
C ARG A 102 8.30 -19.93 7.10
N GLU A 103 7.80 -20.30 5.91
CA GLU A 103 8.47 -20.23 4.63
C GLU A 103 7.66 -19.37 3.65
N PRO A 104 8.31 -18.66 2.71
CA PRO A 104 7.65 -17.76 1.76
C PRO A 104 7.06 -18.51 0.56
N VAL A 105 6.25 -19.53 0.84
CA VAL A 105 5.71 -20.48 -0.17
C VAL A 105 4.84 -19.83 -1.25
N TYR A 106 4.30 -18.63 -1.02
CA TYR A 106 3.47 -17.89 -1.97
C TYR A 106 4.17 -16.68 -2.58
N LEU A 107 5.42 -16.41 -2.21
CA LEU A 107 6.19 -15.26 -2.70
C LEU A 107 6.24 -15.20 -4.23
N HIS A 108 6.37 -16.35 -4.89
CA HIS A 108 6.42 -16.47 -6.34
C HIS A 108 5.18 -15.90 -7.06
N GLU A 109 4.02 -15.85 -6.39
CA GLU A 109 2.78 -15.32 -6.98
C GLU A 109 2.86 -13.79 -7.14
N MET A 110 3.38 -13.09 -6.11
CA MET A 110 3.60 -11.65 -6.20
C MET A 110 4.74 -11.31 -7.16
N GLU A 111 5.83 -12.07 -7.13
CA GLU A 111 6.94 -11.90 -8.09
C GLU A 111 6.47 -12.06 -9.54
N ALA A 112 5.56 -13.02 -9.80
CA ALA A 112 5.00 -13.21 -11.13
C ALA A 112 4.16 -12.00 -11.57
N ALA A 113 3.35 -11.42 -10.66
CA ALA A 113 2.56 -10.21 -10.94
C ALA A 113 3.47 -9.02 -11.26
N LEU A 114 4.48 -8.76 -10.41
CA LEU A 114 5.44 -7.67 -10.59
C LEU A 114 6.18 -7.75 -11.93
N ARG A 115 6.69 -8.93 -12.30
CA ARG A 115 7.41 -9.13 -13.56
C ARG A 115 6.52 -9.03 -14.79
N LYS A 116 5.28 -9.49 -14.69
CA LYS A 116 4.33 -9.50 -15.82
C LYS A 116 3.77 -8.10 -16.11
N HIS A 117 3.71 -7.25 -15.10
CA HIS A 117 3.10 -5.91 -15.17
C HIS A 117 4.10 -4.82 -14.71
N PRO A 118 5.21 -4.63 -15.44
CA PRO A 118 6.28 -3.68 -15.03
C PRO A 118 5.81 -2.23 -14.99
N ASP A 119 4.79 -1.87 -15.78
CA ASP A 119 4.24 -0.51 -15.84
C ASP A 119 3.22 -0.22 -14.72
N THR A 120 2.79 -1.25 -13.97
CA THR A 120 1.86 -1.11 -12.84
C THR A 120 2.64 -0.84 -11.55
N ARG A 121 2.33 0.23 -10.84
CA ARG A 121 2.91 0.52 -9.51
C ARG A 121 2.17 -0.30 -8.45
N PHE A 122 2.89 -1.17 -7.75
CA PHE A 122 2.34 -2.01 -6.68
C PHE A 122 2.74 -1.48 -5.30
N ILE A 123 1.75 -1.28 -4.43
CA ILE A 123 1.94 -1.08 -3.00
C ILE A 123 1.60 -2.42 -2.33
N TRP A 124 2.62 -3.09 -1.79
CA TRP A 124 2.39 -4.36 -1.11
C TRP A 124 2.15 -4.13 0.38
N ALA A 125 0.89 -4.29 0.77
CA ALA A 125 0.46 -4.10 2.15
C ALA A 125 1.19 -5.03 3.11
N HIS A 126 1.61 -4.49 4.26
CA HIS A 126 2.22 -5.22 5.38
C HIS A 126 3.46 -6.04 5.00
N VAL A 127 4.16 -5.66 3.92
CA VAL A 127 5.31 -6.43 3.37
C VAL A 127 4.96 -7.92 3.16
N GLY A 128 3.70 -8.21 2.87
CA GLY A 128 3.21 -9.57 2.61
C GLY A 128 3.07 -10.46 3.84
N VAL A 129 2.93 -9.91 5.04
CA VAL A 129 2.65 -10.69 6.25
C VAL A 129 1.31 -10.32 6.88
N SER A 130 0.79 -11.20 7.71
CA SER A 130 -0.45 -11.04 8.49
C SER A 130 -0.27 -11.55 9.91
N ARG A 131 -1.31 -11.46 10.74
CA ARG A 131 -1.27 -11.94 12.14
C ARG A 131 -0.74 -13.36 12.24
N ASN A 132 0.24 -13.56 13.13
CA ASN A 132 0.88 -14.86 13.37
C ASN A 132 1.62 -15.46 12.16
N LEU A 133 1.84 -14.70 11.11
CA LEU A 133 2.67 -15.12 9.98
C LEU A 133 4.09 -14.58 10.17
N ARG A 134 4.96 -15.40 10.72
CA ARG A 134 6.38 -15.05 10.94
C ARG A 134 7.25 -15.74 9.90
N ILE A 135 7.87 -14.96 9.07
CA ILE A 135 8.82 -15.40 8.04
C ILE A 135 10.22 -14.90 8.43
N PRO A 136 11.12 -15.75 8.94
CA PRO A 136 12.45 -15.30 9.40
C PRO A 136 13.28 -14.63 8.30
N SER A 137 13.08 -15.02 7.04
CA SER A 137 13.74 -14.46 5.85
C SER A 137 13.05 -13.24 5.24
N LEU A 138 12.03 -12.64 5.90
CA LEU A 138 11.23 -11.53 5.36
C LEU A 138 12.10 -10.35 4.90
N LEU A 139 13.01 -9.90 5.75
CA LEU A 139 13.92 -8.78 5.46
C LEU A 139 14.78 -9.06 4.20
N HIS A 140 15.30 -10.28 4.08
CA HIS A 140 16.10 -10.70 2.92
C HIS A 140 15.27 -10.66 1.63
N HIS A 141 14.04 -11.16 1.67
CA HIS A 141 13.14 -11.14 0.51
C HIS A 141 12.72 -9.72 0.14
N ALA A 142 12.46 -8.85 1.12
CA ALA A 142 12.16 -7.45 0.88
C ALA A 142 13.32 -6.73 0.17
N ASP A 143 14.57 -6.87 0.67
CA ASP A 143 15.76 -6.27 0.05
C ASP A 143 15.98 -6.79 -1.39
N ARG A 144 15.86 -8.10 -1.60
CA ARG A 144 16.00 -8.73 -2.92
C ARG A 144 14.97 -8.21 -3.92
N LEU A 145 13.71 -8.10 -3.50
CA LEU A 145 12.63 -7.62 -4.36
C LEU A 145 12.80 -6.15 -4.73
N LEU A 146 13.19 -5.28 -3.78
CA LEU A 146 13.43 -3.87 -4.05
C LEU A 146 14.58 -3.65 -5.03
N LYS A 147 15.58 -4.55 -5.04
CA LYS A 147 16.69 -4.53 -6.00
C LYS A 147 16.31 -4.99 -7.40
N SER A 148 15.25 -5.80 -7.53
CA SER A 148 14.86 -6.45 -8.79
C SER A 148 13.55 -5.94 -9.41
N CYS A 149 12.76 -5.16 -8.67
CA CYS A 149 11.42 -4.72 -9.09
C CYS A 149 11.27 -3.21 -8.84
N ASP A 150 11.38 -2.40 -9.88
CA ASP A 150 11.27 -0.94 -9.78
C ASP A 150 9.83 -0.46 -9.55
N ASN A 151 8.87 -1.31 -9.79
CA ASN A 151 7.43 -1.06 -9.68
C ASN A 151 6.82 -1.49 -8.34
N LEU A 152 7.65 -1.75 -7.29
CA LEU A 152 7.23 -2.21 -5.97
C LEU A 152 7.49 -1.18 -4.88
N TRP A 153 6.50 -0.93 -4.04
CA TRP A 153 6.58 -0.22 -2.76
C TRP A 153 6.05 -1.10 -1.65
N PHE A 154 6.59 -0.95 -0.44
CA PHE A 154 6.11 -1.63 0.75
C PHE A 154 5.39 -0.67 1.69
N ASP A 155 4.24 -1.11 2.15
CA ASP A 155 3.50 -0.51 3.24
C ASP A 155 3.89 -1.20 4.55
N LEU A 156 4.28 -0.41 5.55
CA LEU A 156 4.70 -0.88 6.88
C LEU A 156 3.55 -0.93 7.89
N SER A 157 2.30 -0.86 7.44
CA SER A 157 1.14 -0.83 8.32
C SER A 157 0.90 -2.14 9.08
N TRP A 158 0.04 -2.04 10.10
CA TRP A 158 -0.46 -3.18 10.87
C TRP A 158 0.65 -3.99 11.54
N VAL A 159 0.49 -5.32 11.53
CA VAL A 159 1.34 -6.27 12.27
C VAL A 159 2.81 -6.29 11.85
N VAL A 160 3.14 -5.91 10.61
CA VAL A 160 4.55 -5.89 10.18
C VAL A 160 5.37 -4.92 11.00
N PHE A 161 4.80 -3.77 11.36
CA PHE A 161 5.50 -2.81 12.21
C PHE A 161 5.76 -3.38 13.60
N GLU A 162 4.72 -3.90 14.25
CA GLU A 162 4.81 -4.39 15.64
C GLU A 162 5.56 -5.71 15.79
N GLU A 163 5.53 -6.58 14.78
CA GLU A 163 6.13 -7.92 14.86
C GLU A 163 7.52 -8.03 14.20
N ASN A 164 7.84 -7.13 13.25
CA ASN A 164 9.09 -7.21 12.48
C ASN A 164 9.94 -5.95 12.59
N VAL A 165 9.35 -4.76 12.40
CA VAL A 165 10.11 -3.49 12.39
C VAL A 165 10.44 -3.03 13.81
N ALA A 166 9.49 -3.12 14.74
CA ALA A 166 9.65 -2.70 16.13
C ALA A 166 9.08 -3.74 17.12
N PRO A 167 9.59 -4.98 17.13
CA PRO A 167 9.08 -6.03 18.03
C PRO A 167 9.22 -5.65 19.49
N GLY A 168 8.09 -5.70 20.22
CA GLY A 168 8.06 -5.30 21.63
C GLY A 168 8.41 -3.83 21.88
N GLY A 169 8.16 -2.96 20.90
CA GLY A 169 8.45 -1.53 20.99
C GLY A 169 9.93 -1.18 20.86
N LYS A 170 10.77 -2.08 20.33
CA LYS A 170 12.19 -1.86 20.07
C LYS A 170 12.47 -2.01 18.59
N LEU A 171 13.07 -0.97 17.98
CA LEU A 171 13.44 -1.02 16.57
C LEU A 171 14.46 -2.11 16.28
N ASP A 172 14.21 -2.89 15.25
CA ASP A 172 15.21 -3.72 14.61
C ASP A 172 16.08 -2.86 13.68
N ARG A 173 17.35 -2.74 14.01
CA ARG A 173 18.32 -1.94 13.25
C ARG A 173 18.49 -2.42 11.80
N SER A 174 18.22 -3.70 11.53
CA SER A 174 18.30 -4.25 10.19
C SER A 174 17.20 -3.70 9.28
N TRP A 175 16.01 -3.46 9.83
CA TRP A 175 14.92 -2.78 9.13
C TRP A 175 15.24 -1.31 8.88
N CYS A 176 15.78 -0.59 9.86
CA CYS A 176 16.23 0.79 9.64
C CYS A 176 17.28 0.86 8.52
N ALA A 177 18.27 -0.05 8.54
CA ALA A 177 19.29 -0.11 7.51
C ALA A 177 18.73 -0.48 6.13
N LEU A 178 17.71 -1.33 6.04
CA LEU A 178 17.01 -1.65 4.79
C LEU A 178 16.28 -0.41 4.25
N ILE A 179 15.55 0.29 5.11
CA ILE A 179 14.79 1.50 4.73
C ILE A 179 15.76 2.60 4.28
N GLU A 180 16.88 2.80 4.97
CA GLU A 180 17.90 3.78 4.55
C GLU A 180 18.57 3.45 3.20
N ARG A 181 18.65 2.17 2.83
CA ARG A 181 19.13 1.77 1.49
C ARG A 181 18.10 1.99 0.38
N HIS A 182 16.80 2.00 0.71
CA HIS A 182 15.69 2.15 -0.22
C HIS A 182 14.67 3.18 0.29
N PRO A 183 15.09 4.42 0.59
CA PRO A 183 14.25 5.39 1.31
C PRO A 183 13.00 5.84 0.53
N ASP A 184 12.99 5.63 -0.77
CA ASP A 184 11.91 5.97 -1.69
C ASP A 184 10.88 4.83 -1.93
N ARG A 185 11.04 3.70 -1.22
CA ARG A 185 10.28 2.46 -1.50
C ARG A 185 9.42 1.98 -0.32
N PHE A 186 9.42 2.67 0.80
CA PHE A 186 8.63 2.34 1.98
C PHE A 186 7.64 3.46 2.31
N MET A 187 6.51 3.10 2.90
CA MET A 187 5.54 4.06 3.44
C MET A 187 4.94 3.54 4.73
N ILE A 188 4.55 4.44 5.62
CA ILE A 188 3.79 4.12 6.82
C ILE A 188 2.29 4.12 6.53
N GLY A 189 1.53 3.37 7.32
CA GLY A 189 0.07 3.31 7.29
C GLY A 189 -0.44 2.65 8.56
N THR A 190 -1.71 2.74 8.86
CA THR A 190 -2.29 2.17 10.08
C THR A 190 -3.08 0.89 9.84
N ASP A 191 -3.58 0.68 8.63
CA ASP A 191 -4.59 -0.35 8.33
C ASP A 191 -5.79 -0.29 9.30
N LYS A 192 -6.20 0.93 9.68
CA LYS A 192 -7.27 1.14 10.66
C LYS A 192 -8.63 0.96 10.00
N VAL A 193 -9.37 -0.04 10.45
CA VAL A 193 -10.71 -0.36 9.97
C VAL A 193 -11.72 -0.07 11.07
N GLY A 194 -12.75 0.72 10.77
CA GLY A 194 -13.92 0.96 11.61
C GLY A 194 -13.65 1.93 12.76
N HIS A 195 -13.01 1.53 13.81
CA HIS A 195 -12.86 2.31 15.04
C HIS A 195 -11.73 3.35 14.96
N PHE A 196 -12.06 4.57 14.55
CA PHE A 196 -11.06 5.64 14.31
C PHE A 196 -10.61 6.43 15.55
N GLY A 197 -11.20 6.18 16.73
CA GLY A 197 -10.87 6.88 17.97
C GLY A 197 -9.41 6.78 18.41
N THR A 198 -8.71 5.70 18.03
CA THR A 198 -7.29 5.47 18.32
C THR A 198 -6.38 5.68 17.10
N TYR A 199 -6.85 6.36 16.06
CA TYR A 199 -6.06 6.57 14.83
C TYR A 199 -4.76 7.35 15.08
N VAL A 200 -4.83 8.39 15.91
CA VAL A 200 -3.66 9.22 16.23
C VAL A 200 -2.60 8.40 16.98
N GLU A 201 -3.03 7.60 17.95
CA GLU A 201 -2.13 6.72 18.71
C GLU A 201 -1.46 5.66 17.82
N GLU A 202 -2.22 5.11 16.86
CA GLU A 202 -1.67 4.14 15.90
C GLU A 202 -0.62 4.75 14.99
N ILE A 203 -0.85 5.97 14.48
CA ILE A 203 0.13 6.63 13.61
C ILE A 203 1.36 7.11 14.39
N GLN A 204 1.20 7.53 15.64
CA GLN A 204 2.32 7.95 16.50
C GLN A 204 3.30 6.82 16.86
N LYS A 205 2.90 5.55 16.75
CA LYS A 205 3.83 4.42 16.92
C LYS A 205 5.02 4.49 15.95
N TYR A 206 4.82 5.10 14.79
CA TYR A 206 5.87 5.25 13.77
C TYR A 206 6.90 6.32 14.11
N ASP A 207 6.64 7.22 15.08
CA ASP A 207 7.63 8.22 15.53
C ASP A 207 8.94 7.54 15.93
N LEU A 208 8.86 6.36 16.58
CA LEU A 208 10.01 5.54 16.92
C LEU A 208 10.90 5.19 15.70
N LEU A 209 10.30 4.87 14.56
CA LEU A 209 11.02 4.59 13.32
C LEU A 209 11.52 5.88 12.67
N LEU A 210 10.65 6.88 12.56
CA LEU A 210 10.96 8.13 11.87
C LEU A 210 12.09 8.90 12.55
N ASP A 211 12.15 8.89 13.88
CA ASP A 211 13.23 9.50 14.66
C ASP A 211 14.60 8.78 14.50
N ALA A 212 14.56 7.51 14.14
CA ALA A 212 15.77 6.69 13.93
C ALA A 212 16.32 6.75 12.49
N LEU A 213 15.55 7.29 11.56
CA LEU A 213 15.96 7.46 10.16
C LEU A 213 16.60 8.84 9.94
N SER A 214 17.35 8.97 8.85
CA SER A 214 17.79 10.30 8.38
C SER A 214 16.58 11.20 8.11
N PRO A 215 16.68 12.53 8.30
CA PRO A 215 15.56 13.44 8.08
C PRO A 215 14.94 13.35 6.66
N GLU A 216 15.75 13.01 5.67
CA GLU A 216 15.31 12.81 4.29
C GLU A 216 14.51 11.51 4.15
N SER A 217 15.03 10.40 4.65
CA SER A 217 14.34 9.10 4.66
C SER A 217 13.05 9.16 5.46
N ALA A 218 13.07 9.78 6.63
CA ALA A 218 11.88 9.96 7.46
C ALA A 218 10.75 10.71 6.72
N ARG A 219 11.05 11.83 6.05
CA ARG A 219 10.06 12.57 5.23
C ARG A 219 9.54 11.72 4.07
N SER A 220 10.43 11.00 3.39
CA SER A 220 10.06 10.13 2.28
C SER A 220 9.10 9.04 2.73
N VAL A 221 9.43 8.32 3.79
CA VAL A 221 8.64 7.21 4.34
C VAL A 221 7.31 7.70 4.95
N ALA A 222 7.35 8.82 5.67
CA ALA A 222 6.16 9.36 6.33
C ALA A 222 5.10 9.87 5.36
N ARG A 223 5.50 10.37 4.17
CA ARG A 223 4.55 11.06 3.30
C ARG A 223 4.90 11.01 1.81
N GLU A 224 6.15 11.34 1.44
CA GLU A 224 6.47 11.66 0.06
C GLU A 224 6.34 10.45 -0.87
N ASN A 225 6.69 9.26 -0.39
CA ASN A 225 6.62 8.04 -1.18
C ASN A 225 5.17 7.69 -1.55
N PHE A 226 4.23 7.85 -0.60
CA PHE A 226 2.81 7.67 -0.92
C PHE A 226 2.37 8.68 -2.00
N LEU A 227 2.72 9.94 -1.86
CA LEU A 227 2.37 10.94 -2.87
C LEU A 227 3.04 10.68 -4.24
N ARG A 228 4.24 10.10 -4.27
CA ARG A 228 4.94 9.75 -5.54
C ARG A 228 4.26 8.62 -6.30
N VAL A 229 3.63 7.67 -5.61
CA VAL A 229 2.92 6.57 -6.27
C VAL A 229 1.54 6.95 -6.77
N LEU A 230 0.95 8.05 -6.30
CA LEU A 230 -0.35 8.55 -6.75
C LEU A 230 -0.30 9.07 -8.20
N PRO A 231 -1.45 9.25 -8.86
CA PRO A 231 -1.54 9.80 -10.21
C PRO A 231 -0.83 11.14 -10.38
N ALA A 232 -0.34 11.42 -11.59
CA ALA A 232 0.39 12.66 -11.91
C ALA A 232 -0.42 13.93 -11.59
N ARG A 233 -1.75 13.89 -11.78
CA ARG A 233 -2.65 15.01 -11.43
C ARG A 233 -2.60 15.35 -9.94
N VAL A 234 -2.50 14.34 -9.06
CA VAL A 234 -2.39 14.54 -7.60
C VAL A 234 -1.00 15.04 -7.23
N ARG A 235 0.04 14.47 -7.84
CA ARG A 235 1.43 14.90 -7.61
C ARG A 235 1.66 16.37 -7.96
N ALA A 236 1.01 16.86 -9.01
CA ALA A 236 1.10 18.26 -9.44
C ALA A 236 0.49 19.21 -8.39
N THR A 237 -0.68 18.88 -7.85
CA THR A 237 -1.36 19.71 -6.83
C THR A 237 -0.66 19.67 -5.48
N ALA A 238 -0.07 18.53 -5.09
CA ALA A 238 0.66 18.39 -3.84
C ALA A 238 1.96 19.23 -3.80
N ARG A 239 2.61 19.42 -4.94
CA ARG A 239 3.81 20.29 -5.09
C ARG A 239 3.47 21.76 -5.02
N GLY A 240 2.34 22.20 -5.57
CA GLY A 240 1.88 23.60 -5.53
C GLY A 240 1.49 24.09 -4.14
N GLY A 241 1.01 23.21 -3.26
CA GLY A 241 0.65 23.55 -1.88
C GLY A 241 1.84 23.81 -0.93
N GLY A 242 3.04 23.35 -1.31
CA GLY A 242 4.27 23.59 -0.55
C GLY A 242 4.86 25.01 -0.73
N ALA A 243 4.65 25.62 -1.88
CA ALA A 243 5.16 26.95 -2.20
C ALA A 243 4.40 28.08 -1.48
N LEU A 244 3.11 27.87 -1.16
CA LEU A 244 2.28 28.89 -0.49
C LEU A 244 2.51 28.98 1.05
N ARG A 245 3.30 28.08 1.65
CA ARG A 245 3.62 28.15 3.09
C ARG A 245 4.92 28.89 3.43
N ALA A 246 5.77 29.16 2.45
CA ALA A 246 7.02 29.87 2.67
C ALA A 246 6.86 31.41 2.71
N GLU A 247 5.75 31.95 2.18
CA GLU A 247 5.53 33.39 2.11
C GLU A 247 4.73 33.99 3.29
N ASN A 248 4.12 33.16 4.15
CA ASN A 248 3.30 33.63 5.29
C ASN A 248 3.98 33.50 6.67
N SER A 249 5.30 33.31 6.73
CA SER A 249 6.05 33.26 8.00
C SER A 249 6.96 34.47 8.25
N LEU A 250 6.78 35.57 7.50
CA LEU A 250 7.41 36.87 7.76
C LEU A 250 6.33 37.98 7.66
N GLY A 251 5.59 38.14 8.72
CA GLY A 251 4.66 39.23 8.93
C GLY A 251 4.22 39.28 10.38
#